data_7a330adf89da290ab15be01c2c620c70
#
_entry.id   7a330adf89da290ab15be01c2c620c70
#
_cell.length_a   1.000
_cell.length_b   1.000
_cell.length_c   1.000
_cell.angle_alpha   90.00
_cell.angle_beta   90.00
_cell.angle_gamma   90.00
#
_symmetry.space_group_name_H-M   'P 1'
#
loop_
_entity.id
_entity.type
_entity.pdbx_description
1 polymer ?
#
loop_
_entity_poly.entity_id
_entity_poly.type
_entity_poly.pdbx_seq_one_letter_code
_entity_poly.pdbx_strand_id
1 'polypeptide(L)' 'QQPTLELLFEQLGLEADDASIESFVKNHQLSADQKLHEAEFWSAGQRDFLKSHWDKDDEWAIVIDELNQQLHVDSTK' A
#
# COMPACT_ATOMS: atom_id res chain seq x y z
N GLN A 1 -4.26 15.96 -10.97
CA GLN A 1 -5.16 14.93 -10.48
C GLN A 1 -4.56 14.16 -9.34
N GLN A 2 -5.39 13.79 -8.40
CA GLN A 2 -4.96 13.01 -7.26
C GLN A 2 -4.76 11.54 -7.66
N PRO A 3 -3.65 10.92 -7.27
CA PRO A 3 -3.45 9.51 -7.60
C PRO A 3 -4.48 8.62 -6.89
N THR A 4 -4.78 7.50 -7.53
CA THR A 4 -5.71 6.51 -7.00
C THR A 4 -4.96 5.27 -6.54
N LEU A 5 -5.65 4.42 -5.81
CA LEU A 5 -5.07 3.14 -5.38
C LEU A 5 -4.67 2.29 -6.58
N GLU A 6 -5.45 2.34 -7.65
CA GLU A 6 -5.12 1.65 -8.90
C GLU A 6 -3.80 2.13 -9.47
N LEU A 7 -3.60 3.46 -9.49
CA LEU A 7 -2.35 4.05 -9.97
C LEU A 7 -1.17 3.62 -9.11
N LEU A 8 -1.37 3.58 -7.79
CA LEU A 8 -0.33 3.14 -6.88
C LEU A 8 0.09 1.70 -7.18
N PHE A 9 -0.89 0.81 -7.40
CA PHE A 9 -0.59 -0.58 -7.72
C PHE A 9 0.16 -0.69 -9.04
N GLU A 10 -0.19 0.11 -10.03
CA GLU A 10 0.54 0.15 -11.29
C GLU A 10 1.99 0.58 -11.09
N GLN A 11 2.23 1.59 -10.26
CA GLN A 11 3.58 2.05 -9.97
C GLN A 11 4.40 1.00 -9.25
N LEU A 12 3.76 0.16 -8.46
CA LEU A 12 4.42 -0.92 -7.76
C LEU A 12 4.62 -2.18 -8.62
N GLY A 13 4.12 -2.15 -9.86
CA GLY A 13 4.22 -3.29 -10.76
C GLY A 13 3.25 -4.41 -10.45
N LEU A 14 2.15 -4.08 -9.76
CA LEU A 14 1.13 -5.04 -9.38
C LEU A 14 -0.09 -4.92 -10.28
N GLU A 15 -0.93 -5.96 -10.29
CA GLU A 15 -2.19 -5.91 -10.99
C GLU A 15 -3.08 -4.85 -10.36
N ALA A 16 -3.67 -4.01 -11.19
CA ALA A 16 -4.37 -2.81 -10.73
C ALA A 16 -5.89 -2.85 -10.91
N ASP A 17 -6.45 -3.98 -11.34
CA ASP A 17 -7.90 -4.11 -11.42
C ASP A 17 -8.50 -4.32 -10.03
N ASP A 18 -9.77 -3.97 -9.88
CA ASP A 18 -10.45 -3.98 -8.59
C ASP A 18 -10.35 -5.34 -7.89
N ALA A 19 -10.57 -6.42 -8.63
CA ALA A 19 -10.52 -7.77 -8.07
C ALA A 19 -9.13 -8.13 -7.56
N SER A 20 -8.09 -7.74 -8.30
CA SER A 20 -6.71 -8.02 -7.91
C SER A 20 -6.30 -7.19 -6.70
N ILE A 21 -6.70 -5.93 -6.65
CA ILE A 21 -6.43 -5.06 -5.51
C ILE A 21 -7.09 -5.64 -4.25
N GLU A 22 -8.36 -6.01 -4.36
CA GLU A 22 -9.09 -6.58 -3.24
C GLU A 22 -8.46 -7.87 -2.74
N SER A 23 -8.07 -8.74 -3.68
CA SER A 23 -7.42 -10.00 -3.34
C SER A 23 -6.07 -9.76 -2.66
N PHE A 24 -5.29 -8.81 -3.18
CA PHE A 24 -4.01 -8.47 -2.58
C PHE A 24 -4.18 -7.99 -1.14
N VAL A 25 -5.11 -7.07 -0.93
CA VAL A 25 -5.39 -6.52 0.40
C VAL A 25 -5.80 -7.63 1.36
N LYS A 26 -6.68 -8.52 0.91
CA LYS A 26 -7.19 -9.60 1.74
C LYS A 26 -6.09 -10.59 2.14
N ASN A 27 -5.17 -10.87 1.23
CA ASN A 27 -4.13 -11.88 1.43
C ASN A 27 -2.87 -11.33 2.09
N HIS A 28 -2.74 -10.01 2.25
CA HIS A 28 -1.54 -9.37 2.76
C HIS A 28 -1.83 -8.48 3.97
N GLN A 29 -2.75 -8.91 4.82
CA GLN A 29 -3.08 -8.14 6.02
C GLN A 29 -1.89 -8.06 6.97
N LEU A 30 -1.70 -6.89 7.57
CA LEU A 30 -0.59 -6.62 8.47
C LEU A 30 -1.09 -6.59 9.92
N SER A 31 -0.18 -6.85 10.87
CA SER A 31 -0.49 -6.71 12.29
C SER A 31 -0.57 -5.22 12.66
N ALA A 32 -1.22 -4.92 13.78
CA ALA A 32 -1.51 -3.54 14.16
C ALA A 32 -0.26 -2.68 14.34
N ASP A 33 0.84 -3.31 14.75
CA ASP A 33 2.10 -2.60 15.00
C ASP A 33 3.06 -2.64 13.82
N GLN A 34 2.68 -3.28 12.72
CA GLN A 34 3.53 -3.39 11.54
C GLN A 34 3.19 -2.29 10.54
N LYS A 35 4.19 -1.53 10.13
CA LYS A 35 3.99 -0.44 9.19
C LYS A 35 3.99 -0.97 7.76
N LEU A 36 3.27 -0.27 6.88
CA LEU A 36 3.13 -0.67 5.48
C LEU A 36 4.49 -0.90 4.81
N HIS A 37 5.39 0.07 4.91
CA HIS A 37 6.68 0.00 4.23
C HIS A 37 7.67 -0.97 4.90
N GLU A 38 7.32 -1.50 6.06
CA GLU A 38 8.14 -2.48 6.76
C GLU A 38 7.71 -3.92 6.45
N ALA A 39 6.64 -4.09 5.69
CA ALA A 39 6.14 -5.42 5.35
C ALA A 39 7.15 -6.18 4.49
N GLU A 40 7.27 -7.48 4.75
CA GLU A 40 8.29 -8.31 4.11
C GLU A 40 7.95 -8.67 2.66
N PHE A 41 6.68 -8.55 2.28
CA PHE A 41 6.26 -8.95 0.94
C PHE A 41 6.61 -7.91 -0.14
N TRP A 42 7.09 -6.73 0.25
CA TRP A 42 7.55 -5.73 -0.70
C TRP A 42 8.99 -6.02 -1.15
N SER A 43 9.27 -5.81 -2.43
CA SER A 43 10.65 -5.82 -2.90
C SER A 43 11.36 -4.55 -2.40
N ALA A 44 12.69 -4.52 -2.54
CA ALA A 44 13.45 -3.35 -2.12
C ALA A 44 12.99 -2.08 -2.85
N GLY A 45 12.75 -2.17 -4.14
CA GLY A 45 12.27 -1.03 -4.93
C GLY A 45 10.89 -0.57 -4.52
N GLN A 46 9.98 -1.51 -4.26
CA GLN A 46 8.63 -1.20 -3.81
C GLN A 46 8.65 -0.53 -2.44
N ARG A 47 9.46 -1.06 -1.54
CA ARG A 47 9.61 -0.50 -0.21
C ARG A 47 10.15 0.93 -0.26
N ASP A 48 11.17 1.16 -1.08
CA ASP A 48 11.76 2.48 -1.24
C ASP A 48 10.74 3.48 -1.79
N PHE A 49 9.94 3.07 -2.75
CA PHE A 49 8.89 3.93 -3.30
C PHE A 49 7.91 4.35 -2.20
N LEU A 50 7.40 3.37 -1.46
CA LEU A 50 6.41 3.63 -0.41
C LEU A 50 6.97 4.52 0.68
N LYS A 51 8.18 4.22 1.16
CA LYS A 51 8.80 5.00 2.23
C LYS A 51 9.13 6.41 1.79
N SER A 52 9.68 6.56 0.59
CA SER A 52 10.09 7.85 0.07
C SER A 52 8.90 8.79 -0.07
N HIS A 53 7.81 8.30 -0.65
CA HIS A 53 6.63 9.13 -0.85
C HIS A 53 5.87 9.39 0.45
N TRP A 54 5.91 8.46 1.38
CA TRP A 54 5.33 8.65 2.70
C TRP A 54 6.04 9.79 3.44
N ASP A 55 7.37 9.77 3.40
CA ASP A 55 8.17 10.79 4.09
C ASP A 55 8.06 12.17 3.46
N LYS A 56 7.85 12.22 2.14
CA LYS A 56 7.71 13.49 1.43
C LYS A 56 6.38 14.18 1.65
N ASP A 57 5.40 13.42 2.12
CA ASP A 57 4.05 13.94 2.33
C ASP A 57 3.49 14.62 1.07
N ASP A 58 3.75 14.01 -0.09
CA ASP A 58 3.25 14.49 -1.36
C ASP A 58 1.88 13.87 -1.69
N GLU A 59 1.43 14.03 -2.93
CA GLU A 59 0.11 13.51 -3.32
C GLU A 59 0.00 12.00 -3.20
N TRP A 60 1.11 11.28 -3.26
CA TRP A 60 1.12 9.82 -3.07
C TRP A 60 0.89 9.43 -1.62
N ALA A 61 1.21 10.31 -0.68
CA ALA A 61 1.05 9.99 0.75
C ALA A 61 -0.40 9.69 1.09
N ILE A 62 -1.35 10.36 0.45
CA ILE A 62 -2.77 10.16 0.71
C ILE A 62 -3.19 8.73 0.31
N VAL A 63 -2.79 8.30 -0.89
CA VAL A 63 -3.18 6.97 -1.36
C VAL A 63 -2.39 5.87 -0.66
N ILE A 64 -1.15 6.16 -0.27
CA ILE A 64 -0.35 5.21 0.52
C ILE A 64 -1.00 5.01 1.89
N ASP A 65 -1.49 6.08 2.51
CA ASP A 65 -2.21 5.97 3.78
C ASP A 65 -3.49 5.13 3.63
N GLU A 66 -4.19 5.32 2.52
CA GLU A 66 -5.38 4.53 2.23
C GLU A 66 -5.04 3.05 2.12
N LEU A 67 -3.97 2.71 1.41
CA LEU A 67 -3.51 1.32 1.31
C LEU A 67 -3.12 0.78 2.68
N ASN A 68 -2.43 1.58 3.47
CA ASN A 68 -2.05 1.20 4.83
C ASN A 68 -3.27 0.83 5.67
N GLN A 69 -4.33 1.63 5.58
CA GLN A 69 -5.57 1.36 6.31
C GLN A 69 -6.22 0.07 5.83
N GLN A 70 -6.25 -0.15 4.52
CA GLN A 70 -6.82 -1.37 3.95
C GLN A 70 -6.08 -2.62 4.41
N LEU A 71 -4.77 -2.54 4.53
CA LEU A 71 -3.96 -3.68 4.96
C LEU A 71 -4.04 -3.93 6.46
N HIS A 72 -4.64 -3.02 7.21
CA HIS A 72 -4.80 -3.16 8.66
C HIS A 72 -6.25 -3.39 9.10
N VAL A 73 -7.15 -3.67 8.16
CA VAL A 73 -8.57 -3.84 8.49
C VAL A 73 -8.77 -4.98 9.50
N ASP A 74 -8.13 -6.11 9.26
CA ASP A 74 -8.30 -7.27 10.13
C ASP A 74 -7.55 -7.15 11.44
N SER A 75 -6.56 -6.27 11.51
CA SER A 75 -5.75 -6.11 12.72
C SER A 75 -6.49 -5.38 13.85
N THR A 76 -7.63 -4.80 13.55
CA THR A 76 -8.44 -4.10 14.54
C THR A 76 -9.35 -5.00 15.35
N LYS A 77 -9.41 -6.26 15.01
CA LYS A 77 -10.27 -7.24 15.68
C LYS A 77 -9.69 -7.79 16.96
#